data_9dc019fac0f2db89fc9e3bf04553c582
#
_entry.id   9dc019fac0f2db89fc9e3bf04553c582
#
_cell.length_a   1.000
_cell.length_b   1.000
_cell.length_c   1.000
_cell.angle_alpha   90.00
_cell.angle_beta   90.00
_cell.angle_gamma   90.00
#
_symmetry.space_group_name_H-M   'P 1'
#
loop_
_entity.id
_entity.type
_entity.pdbx_description
1 polymer ?
#
loop_
_entity_poly.entity_id
_entity_poly.type
_entity_poly.pdbx_seq_one_letter_code
_entity_poly.pdbx_strand_id
1 'polypeptide(L)'
;MYKNWIFIVGWMLCLAACSKDYTYRIEGKLSHLTEPTIYAVFENEQEKKVDTILCADNGTFELKEHMDGFHSVTLFFEGRSRWVTAYLESGKTVSIEGDAQTPLLLQVKGGKINDQLAAFRKKQADLFNEMSRLNQQLEEKANTVEQTDVTARLADLNLRLSEAAAAYVKAHPDEEASVVLIQSFFADPDDTRKIDELLALLDPRLKDYYLVRELEQFSARAQRIALEAEAPDFTVKNIYGKSLSLDSFANRYLLLAFTAPWCDMCQTEDLSLDEVAMRYPNDKLAILLVSLDDQPASVRESVAKDSIAWNVVTDSAGQAMQLIDLYNVSVLPRCFLIDEEKRIIMKTDNEVEIRQTLEKLIED
;
A
#
# COMPACT_ATOMS: atom_id res chain seq x y z
N MET A 1 -45.91 -70.52 22.67
CA MET A 1 -44.88 -70.17 21.71
C MET A 1 -45.30 -68.86 21.05
N TYR A 2 -44.82 -67.74 21.55
CA TYR A 2 -45.06 -66.42 20.92
C TYR A 2 -43.70 -65.80 20.67
N LYS A 3 -43.42 -65.52 19.41
CA LYS A 3 -42.19 -64.95 18.89
C LYS A 3 -42.34 -63.41 18.87
N ASN A 4 -41.66 -62.72 19.80
CA ASN A 4 -41.64 -61.26 19.83
C ASN A 4 -40.68 -60.74 18.75
N TRP A 5 -41.20 -59.99 17.82
CA TRP A 5 -40.45 -59.21 16.83
C TRP A 5 -40.31 -57.78 17.37
N ILE A 6 -39.10 -57.38 17.74
CA ILE A 6 -38.76 -56.04 18.13
C ILE A 6 -38.37 -55.32 16.84
N PHE A 7 -39.20 -54.32 16.44
CA PHE A 7 -38.86 -53.38 15.40
C PHE A 7 -37.96 -52.32 16.01
N ILE A 8 -36.70 -52.29 15.61
CA ILE A 8 -35.73 -51.21 15.89
C ILE A 8 -35.96 -50.21 14.75
N VAL A 9 -36.66 -49.11 15.03
CA VAL A 9 -36.73 -47.94 14.15
C VAL A 9 -35.46 -47.16 14.38
N GLY A 10 -34.50 -47.33 13.47
CA GLY A 10 -33.28 -46.53 13.39
C GLY A 10 -33.64 -45.06 13.02
N TRP A 11 -33.51 -44.17 13.96
CA TRP A 11 -33.56 -42.71 13.69
C TRP A 11 -32.26 -42.30 13.01
N MET A 12 -32.29 -42.20 11.69
CA MET A 12 -31.20 -41.66 10.89
C MET A 12 -31.23 -40.14 11.05
N LEU A 13 -30.44 -39.62 11.99
CA LEU A 13 -30.11 -38.21 12.13
C LEU A 13 -29.30 -37.82 10.86
N CYS A 14 -29.98 -37.24 9.90
CA CYS A 14 -29.33 -36.46 8.84
C CYS A 14 -28.69 -35.23 9.51
N LEU A 15 -27.42 -35.34 9.83
CA LEU A 15 -26.56 -34.18 10.01
C LEU A 15 -26.50 -33.47 8.67
N ALA A 16 -27.40 -32.51 8.44
CA ALA A 16 -27.21 -31.50 7.43
C ALA A 16 -25.95 -30.73 7.84
N ALA A 17 -24.79 -31.15 7.38
CA ALA A 17 -23.62 -30.30 7.34
C ALA A 17 -24.01 -29.10 6.47
N CYS A 18 -24.29 -27.96 7.12
CA CYS A 18 -24.26 -26.69 6.43
C CYS A 18 -22.87 -26.52 5.87
N SER A 19 -22.65 -26.97 4.64
CA SER A 19 -21.55 -26.46 3.83
C SER A 19 -21.82 -24.97 3.71
N LYS A 20 -20.99 -24.15 4.30
CA LYS A 20 -20.98 -22.71 4.01
C LYS A 20 -20.75 -22.60 2.51
N ASP A 21 -21.74 -22.11 1.79
CA ASP A 21 -21.63 -21.85 0.37
C ASP A 21 -20.79 -20.57 0.22
N TYR A 22 -19.49 -20.73 -0.04
CA TYR A 22 -18.53 -19.64 -0.23
C TYR A 22 -18.58 -19.08 -1.66
N THR A 23 -19.70 -19.22 -2.33
CA THR A 23 -19.84 -18.69 -3.68
C THR A 23 -19.98 -17.18 -3.62
N TYR A 24 -19.03 -16.46 -4.18
CA TYR A 24 -19.13 -15.02 -4.42
C TYR A 24 -19.67 -14.80 -5.84
N ARG A 25 -20.54 -13.83 -5.97
CA ARG A 25 -21.00 -13.32 -7.25
C ARG A 25 -20.72 -11.84 -7.34
N ILE A 26 -20.00 -11.46 -8.39
CA ILE A 26 -19.67 -10.09 -8.72
C ILE A 26 -20.27 -9.83 -10.09
N GLU A 27 -21.11 -8.81 -10.20
CA GLU A 27 -21.72 -8.43 -11.45
C GLU A 27 -21.69 -6.91 -11.59
N GLY A 28 -21.79 -6.42 -12.81
CA GLY A 28 -21.83 -4.98 -13.00
C GLY A 28 -21.95 -4.53 -14.44
N LYS A 29 -21.93 -3.20 -14.57
CA LYS A 29 -21.94 -2.53 -15.85
C LYS A 29 -21.05 -1.29 -15.79
N LEU A 30 -19.99 -1.28 -16.57
CA LEU A 30 -19.09 -0.15 -16.73
C LEU A 30 -19.33 0.48 -18.12
N SER A 31 -19.71 1.75 -18.14
CA SER A 31 -19.76 2.53 -19.37
C SER A 31 -18.37 3.09 -19.72
N HIS A 32 -18.14 3.44 -20.98
CA HIS A 32 -16.92 4.02 -21.52
C HIS A 32 -15.64 3.20 -21.26
N LEU A 33 -15.79 1.86 -21.14
CA LEU A 33 -14.65 0.95 -21.19
C LEU A 33 -14.01 1.01 -22.57
N THR A 34 -12.69 1.25 -22.62
CA THR A 34 -11.91 1.22 -23.89
C THR A 34 -11.37 -0.18 -24.17
N GLU A 35 -11.12 -0.96 -23.11
CA GLU A 35 -10.66 -2.34 -23.19
C GLU A 35 -11.68 -3.27 -22.53
N PRO A 36 -12.06 -4.40 -23.16
CA PRO A 36 -13.09 -5.31 -22.62
C PRO A 36 -12.58 -6.16 -21.47
N THR A 37 -11.31 -6.06 -21.09
CA THR A 37 -10.67 -6.93 -20.10
C THR A 37 -10.60 -6.25 -18.73
N ILE A 38 -11.12 -6.93 -17.71
CA ILE A 38 -10.99 -6.57 -16.30
C ILE A 38 -10.14 -7.65 -15.60
N TYR A 39 -9.15 -7.25 -14.83
CA TYR A 39 -8.40 -8.14 -13.97
C TYR A 39 -8.95 -8.05 -12.54
N ALA A 40 -9.44 -9.17 -12.03
CA ALA A 40 -9.97 -9.27 -10.66
C ALA A 40 -8.89 -9.85 -9.74
N VAL A 41 -8.44 -9.06 -8.77
CA VAL A 41 -7.47 -9.50 -7.75
C VAL A 41 -8.23 -9.73 -6.45
N PHE A 42 -8.37 -10.99 -6.09
CA PHE A 42 -8.97 -11.43 -4.82
C PHE A 42 -7.87 -11.49 -3.76
N GLU A 43 -8.19 -11.03 -2.57
CA GLU A 43 -7.23 -10.93 -1.48
C GLU A 43 -7.79 -11.44 -0.16
N ASN A 44 -6.97 -12.19 0.56
CA ASN A 44 -7.14 -12.52 1.97
C ASN A 44 -5.80 -12.36 2.70
N GLU A 45 -5.75 -12.72 3.99
CA GLU A 45 -4.54 -12.59 4.82
C GLU A 45 -3.34 -13.43 4.34
N GLN A 46 -3.55 -14.44 3.50
CA GLN A 46 -2.55 -15.45 3.15
C GLN A 46 -2.15 -15.44 1.69
N GLU A 47 -3.10 -15.09 0.81
CA GLU A 47 -2.90 -15.20 -0.63
C GLU A 47 -3.63 -14.13 -1.44
N LYS A 48 -3.13 -13.92 -2.66
CA LYS A 48 -3.79 -13.14 -3.70
C LYS A 48 -4.03 -14.05 -4.90
N LYS A 49 -5.28 -14.06 -5.37
CA LYS A 49 -5.65 -14.79 -6.60
C LYS A 49 -6.02 -13.77 -7.67
N VAL A 50 -5.48 -13.93 -8.87
CA VAL A 50 -5.81 -13.09 -10.01
C VAL A 50 -6.68 -13.89 -10.98
N ASP A 51 -7.78 -13.27 -11.42
CA ASP A 51 -8.65 -13.80 -12.47
C ASP A 51 -8.88 -12.73 -13.53
N THR A 52 -9.41 -13.14 -14.70
CA THR A 52 -9.65 -12.26 -15.83
C THR A 52 -11.11 -12.35 -16.26
N ILE A 53 -11.77 -11.20 -16.32
CA ILE A 53 -13.17 -11.07 -16.73
C ILE A 53 -13.20 -10.41 -18.11
N LEU A 54 -13.94 -10.99 -19.05
CA LEU A 54 -14.24 -10.37 -20.33
C LEU A 54 -15.62 -9.72 -20.25
N CYS A 55 -15.66 -8.40 -20.45
CA CYS A 55 -16.91 -7.67 -20.54
C CYS A 55 -17.60 -7.88 -21.88
N ALA A 56 -18.91 -7.88 -21.88
CA ALA A 56 -19.68 -7.81 -23.11
C ALA A 56 -19.57 -6.42 -23.75
N ASP A 57 -19.92 -6.27 -25.03
CA ASP A 57 -19.83 -5.01 -25.80
C ASP A 57 -20.59 -3.84 -25.16
N ASN A 58 -21.61 -4.12 -24.34
CA ASN A 58 -22.36 -3.11 -23.59
C ASN A 58 -21.77 -2.78 -22.22
N GLY A 59 -20.58 -3.29 -21.92
CA GLY A 59 -19.86 -3.08 -20.64
C GLY A 59 -20.36 -3.93 -19.47
N THR A 60 -21.27 -4.88 -19.70
CA THR A 60 -21.72 -5.79 -18.63
C THR A 60 -20.72 -6.90 -18.39
N PHE A 61 -20.56 -7.30 -17.12
CA PHE A 61 -19.73 -8.41 -16.71
C PHE A 61 -20.35 -9.17 -15.54
N GLU A 62 -19.98 -10.43 -15.43
CA GLU A 62 -20.33 -11.29 -14.31
C GLU A 62 -19.17 -12.23 -14.01
N LEU A 63 -18.86 -12.39 -12.71
CA LEU A 63 -17.92 -13.39 -12.21
C LEU A 63 -18.60 -14.17 -11.09
N LYS A 64 -18.55 -15.49 -11.19
CA LYS A 64 -19.04 -16.43 -10.17
C LYS A 64 -17.89 -17.37 -9.83
N GLU A 65 -17.48 -17.31 -8.59
CA GLU A 65 -16.39 -18.13 -8.11
C GLU A 65 -16.75 -18.83 -6.80
N HIS A 66 -16.29 -20.06 -6.69
CA HIS A 66 -16.32 -20.80 -5.44
C HIS A 66 -14.96 -20.64 -4.78
N MET A 67 -14.85 -19.72 -3.86
CA MET A 67 -13.60 -19.37 -3.19
C MET A 67 -13.79 -19.35 -1.70
N ASP A 68 -12.84 -19.94 -0.97
CA ASP A 68 -12.86 -19.93 0.48
C ASP A 68 -12.03 -18.73 1.02
N GLY A 69 -12.65 -17.91 1.87
CA GLY A 69 -11.94 -17.00 2.75
C GLY A 69 -11.37 -15.72 2.14
N PHE A 70 -11.71 -15.34 0.90
CA PHE A 70 -11.36 -14.02 0.38
C PHE A 70 -12.26 -12.94 0.97
N HIS A 71 -11.66 -11.80 1.34
CA HIS A 71 -12.35 -10.70 2.00
C HIS A 71 -12.63 -9.52 1.07
N SER A 72 -11.83 -9.37 0.02
CA SER A 72 -11.98 -8.28 -0.94
C SER A 72 -11.63 -8.72 -2.36
N VAL A 73 -12.11 -7.95 -3.32
CA VAL A 73 -11.71 -8.01 -4.71
C VAL A 73 -11.44 -6.61 -5.23
N THR A 74 -10.30 -6.44 -5.88
CA THR A 74 -9.99 -5.21 -6.63
C THR A 74 -10.09 -5.52 -8.11
N LEU A 75 -10.96 -4.78 -8.80
CA LEU A 75 -11.12 -4.86 -10.24
C LEU A 75 -10.27 -3.78 -10.90
N PHE A 76 -9.29 -4.18 -11.71
CA PHE A 76 -8.44 -3.30 -12.52
C PHE A 76 -8.93 -3.33 -13.97
N PHE A 77 -9.10 -2.17 -14.56
CA PHE A 77 -9.53 -1.96 -15.95
C PHE A 77 -8.73 -0.84 -16.61
N GLU A 78 -9.00 -0.52 -17.89
CA GLU A 78 -8.27 0.49 -18.66
C GLU A 78 -6.74 0.30 -18.61
N GLY A 79 -6.25 -0.88 -19.03
CA GLY A 79 -4.82 -1.20 -18.97
C GLY A 79 -4.24 -1.22 -17.54
N ARG A 80 -5.06 -1.44 -16.54
CA ARG A 80 -4.77 -1.38 -15.09
C ARG A 80 -4.53 0.03 -14.52
N SER A 81 -4.82 1.07 -15.29
CA SER A 81 -4.72 2.46 -14.83
C SER A 81 -5.89 2.88 -13.93
N ARG A 82 -7.01 2.12 -13.97
CA ARG A 82 -8.22 2.38 -13.21
C ARG A 82 -8.57 1.16 -12.37
N TRP A 83 -9.10 1.38 -11.18
CA TRP A 83 -9.53 0.27 -10.30
C TRP A 83 -10.66 0.65 -9.37
N VAL A 84 -11.33 -0.36 -8.84
CA VAL A 84 -12.31 -0.26 -7.76
C VAL A 84 -12.20 -1.48 -6.86
N THR A 85 -12.25 -1.27 -5.54
CA THR A 85 -12.25 -2.35 -4.56
C THR A 85 -13.65 -2.56 -4.00
N ALA A 86 -14.04 -3.81 -3.87
CA ALA A 86 -15.26 -4.26 -3.23
C ALA A 86 -14.98 -5.31 -2.16
N TYR A 87 -15.75 -5.32 -1.10
CA TYR A 87 -15.64 -6.26 0.02
C TYR A 87 -16.61 -7.42 -0.19
N LEU A 88 -16.11 -8.62 0.04
CA LEU A 88 -16.82 -9.87 -0.21
C LEU A 88 -17.48 -10.38 1.07
N GLU A 89 -18.74 -10.77 0.95
CA GLU A 89 -19.50 -11.41 2.02
C GLU A 89 -20.11 -12.70 1.45
N SER A 90 -19.89 -13.83 2.15
CA SER A 90 -20.35 -15.14 1.70
C SER A 90 -21.84 -15.17 1.39
N GLY A 91 -22.21 -15.69 0.21
CA GLY A 91 -23.59 -15.78 -0.26
C GLY A 91 -24.21 -14.46 -0.71
N LYS A 92 -23.44 -13.37 -0.77
CA LYS A 92 -23.91 -12.08 -1.30
C LYS A 92 -23.40 -11.83 -2.72
N THR A 93 -24.20 -11.07 -3.45
CA THR A 93 -23.81 -10.53 -4.76
C THR A 93 -23.31 -9.11 -4.59
N VAL A 94 -22.14 -8.84 -5.14
CA VAL A 94 -21.58 -7.49 -5.25
C VAL A 94 -21.96 -6.94 -6.63
N SER A 95 -22.58 -5.76 -6.66
CA SER A 95 -22.90 -5.01 -7.89
C SER A 95 -22.00 -3.79 -8.01
N ILE A 96 -21.39 -3.61 -9.20
CA ILE A 96 -20.51 -2.48 -9.51
C ILE A 96 -21.00 -1.81 -10.79
N GLU A 97 -21.41 -0.54 -10.68
CA GLU A 97 -22.01 0.20 -11.80
C GLU A 97 -21.45 1.62 -11.90
N GLY A 98 -21.30 2.12 -13.12
CA GLY A 98 -20.93 3.50 -13.40
C GLY A 98 -20.02 3.67 -14.59
N ASP A 99 -19.26 4.76 -14.59
CA ASP A 99 -18.35 5.13 -15.67
C ASP A 99 -16.90 4.70 -15.35
N ALA A 100 -16.32 3.90 -16.23
CA ALA A 100 -14.94 3.43 -16.09
C ALA A 100 -13.91 4.58 -16.03
N GLN A 101 -14.23 5.72 -16.65
CA GLN A 101 -13.34 6.89 -16.67
C GLN A 101 -13.38 7.68 -15.33
N THR A 102 -14.35 7.41 -14.47
CA THR A 102 -14.51 8.06 -13.15
C THR A 102 -14.61 7.03 -12.01
N PRO A 103 -13.58 6.23 -11.74
CA PRO A 103 -13.64 5.11 -10.79
C PRO A 103 -14.02 5.53 -9.37
N LEU A 104 -13.70 6.75 -8.95
CA LEU A 104 -14.11 7.31 -7.66
C LEU A 104 -15.63 7.41 -7.48
N LEU A 105 -16.38 7.49 -8.59
CA LEU A 105 -17.83 7.65 -8.59
C LEU A 105 -18.58 6.33 -8.81
N LEU A 106 -17.87 5.22 -9.01
CA LEU A 106 -18.49 3.91 -9.19
C LEU A 106 -19.32 3.55 -7.95
N GLN A 107 -20.51 3.03 -8.23
CA GLN A 107 -21.40 2.53 -7.20
C GLN A 107 -21.12 1.07 -6.93
N VAL A 108 -20.61 0.78 -5.73
CA VAL A 108 -20.38 -0.57 -5.23
C VAL A 108 -21.44 -0.87 -4.18
N LYS A 109 -22.21 -1.93 -4.36
CA LYS A 109 -23.31 -2.34 -3.47
C LYS A 109 -23.26 -3.85 -3.24
N GLY A 110 -23.98 -4.28 -2.21
CA GLY A 110 -24.09 -5.69 -1.84
C GLY A 110 -23.09 -6.10 -0.76
N GLY A 111 -23.63 -6.60 0.32
CA GLY A 111 -22.92 -6.84 1.57
C GLY A 111 -22.83 -5.61 2.47
N LYS A 112 -22.69 -5.86 3.76
CA LYS A 112 -22.78 -4.83 4.79
C LYS A 112 -21.74 -3.72 4.60
N ILE A 113 -20.48 -4.08 4.35
CA ILE A 113 -19.37 -3.13 4.21
C ILE A 113 -19.57 -2.22 2.99
N ASN A 114 -19.86 -2.80 1.81
CA ASN A 114 -20.08 -2.04 0.59
C ASN A 114 -21.23 -1.05 0.72
N ASP A 115 -22.36 -1.49 1.33
CA ASP A 115 -23.54 -0.66 1.50
C ASP A 115 -23.28 0.51 2.48
N GLN A 116 -22.51 0.28 3.54
CA GLN A 116 -22.07 1.31 4.49
C GLN A 116 -21.14 2.33 3.82
N LEU A 117 -20.15 1.85 3.05
CA LEU A 117 -19.24 2.71 2.27
C LEU A 117 -20.00 3.51 1.20
N ALA A 118 -21.01 2.91 0.54
CA ALA A 118 -21.85 3.62 -0.41
C ALA A 118 -22.67 4.74 0.28
N ALA A 119 -23.16 4.49 1.49
CA ALA A 119 -23.86 5.52 2.28
C ALA A 119 -22.92 6.67 2.67
N PHE A 120 -21.68 6.37 3.11
CA PHE A 120 -20.65 7.37 3.37
C PHE A 120 -20.33 8.20 2.11
N ARG A 121 -20.07 7.56 0.96
CA ARG A 121 -19.79 8.23 -0.31
C ARG A 121 -20.96 9.12 -0.76
N LYS A 122 -22.20 8.64 -0.61
CA LYS A 122 -23.40 9.42 -0.92
C LYS A 122 -23.50 10.69 -0.08
N LYS A 123 -23.16 10.62 1.22
CA LYS A 123 -23.13 11.78 2.12
C LYS A 123 -22.07 12.80 1.73
N GLN A 124 -20.96 12.35 1.14
CA GLN A 124 -19.83 13.17 0.71
C GLN A 124 -19.80 13.37 -0.82
N ALA A 125 -20.93 13.21 -1.51
CA ALA A 125 -20.99 13.17 -2.98
C ALA A 125 -20.36 14.39 -3.66
N ASP A 126 -20.58 15.59 -3.11
CA ASP A 126 -20.03 16.83 -3.67
C ASP A 126 -18.48 16.82 -3.66
N LEU A 127 -17.86 16.32 -2.56
CA LEU A 127 -16.40 16.22 -2.45
C LEU A 127 -15.85 15.19 -3.44
N PHE A 128 -16.46 14.02 -3.55
CA PHE A 128 -16.06 12.98 -4.50
C PHE A 128 -16.22 13.43 -5.96
N ASN A 129 -17.31 14.13 -6.28
CA ASN A 129 -17.53 14.68 -7.63
C ASN A 129 -16.45 15.72 -7.99
N GLU A 130 -16.14 16.64 -7.07
CA GLU A 130 -15.10 17.64 -7.31
C GLU A 130 -13.72 17.00 -7.45
N MET A 131 -13.39 16.04 -6.59
CA MET A 131 -12.13 15.29 -6.66
C MET A 131 -12.00 14.55 -8.00
N SER A 132 -13.05 13.85 -8.44
CA SER A 132 -13.06 13.17 -9.74
C SER A 132 -12.81 14.12 -10.90
N ARG A 133 -13.46 15.29 -10.88
CA ARG A 133 -13.27 16.32 -11.91
C ARG A 133 -11.84 16.90 -11.92
N LEU A 134 -11.26 17.14 -10.74
CA LEU A 134 -9.89 17.66 -10.64
C LEU A 134 -8.85 16.61 -11.07
N ASN A 135 -9.05 15.33 -10.77
CA ASN A 135 -8.19 14.26 -11.25
C ASN A 135 -8.19 14.17 -12.79
N GLN A 136 -9.36 14.26 -13.42
CA GLN A 136 -9.45 14.32 -14.89
C GLN A 136 -8.71 15.54 -15.46
N GLN A 137 -8.79 16.70 -14.82
CA GLN A 137 -8.03 17.88 -15.25
C GLN A 137 -6.52 17.69 -15.17
N LEU A 138 -6.00 16.96 -14.15
CA LEU A 138 -4.57 16.65 -14.08
C LEU A 138 -4.12 15.70 -15.19
N GLU A 139 -4.96 14.74 -15.57
CA GLU A 139 -4.66 13.80 -16.66
C GLU A 139 -4.63 14.48 -18.04
N GLU A 140 -5.54 15.44 -18.28
CA GLU A 140 -5.63 16.13 -19.56
C GLU A 140 -4.53 17.18 -19.78
N LYS A 141 -4.01 17.79 -18.70
CA LYS A 141 -3.11 18.94 -18.76
C LYS A 141 -1.75 18.64 -18.12
N ALA A 142 -0.93 17.83 -18.76
CA ALA A 142 0.47 17.68 -18.34
C ALA A 142 1.25 19.00 -18.57
N ASN A 143 1.84 19.58 -17.49
CA ASN A 143 2.80 20.69 -17.50
C ASN A 143 2.26 22.14 -17.65
N THR A 144 1.46 22.63 -16.72
CA THR A 144 1.12 24.07 -16.65
C THR A 144 1.09 24.60 -15.18
N VAL A 145 1.23 25.93 -15.02
CA VAL A 145 1.07 26.65 -13.73
C VAL A 145 -0.29 26.36 -13.07
N GLU A 146 -1.30 26.01 -13.85
CA GLU A 146 -2.64 25.59 -13.37
C GLU A 146 -2.59 24.30 -12.55
N GLN A 147 -1.56 23.44 -12.70
CA GLN A 147 -1.42 22.21 -11.90
C GLN A 147 -1.23 22.48 -10.39
N THR A 148 -0.51 23.55 -10.03
CA THR A 148 -0.27 23.90 -8.63
C THR A 148 -1.59 24.21 -7.89
N ASP A 149 -2.51 24.93 -8.55
CA ASP A 149 -3.84 25.23 -7.99
C ASP A 149 -4.70 23.96 -7.84
N VAL A 150 -4.69 23.09 -8.87
CA VAL A 150 -5.43 21.83 -8.85
C VAL A 150 -4.90 20.91 -7.75
N THR A 151 -3.59 20.80 -7.61
CA THR A 151 -2.96 19.98 -6.54
C THR A 151 -3.31 20.50 -5.15
N ALA A 152 -3.26 21.83 -4.93
CA ALA A 152 -3.65 22.44 -3.66
C ALA A 152 -5.14 22.18 -3.32
N ARG A 153 -6.02 22.24 -4.32
CA ARG A 153 -7.45 21.93 -4.15
C ARG A 153 -7.70 20.46 -3.87
N LEU A 154 -6.96 19.55 -4.49
CA LEU A 154 -7.03 18.12 -4.20
C LEU A 154 -6.57 17.83 -2.76
N ALA A 155 -5.53 18.51 -2.29
CA ALA A 155 -5.08 18.39 -0.90
C ALA A 155 -6.17 18.84 0.09
N ASP A 156 -6.85 19.98 -0.17
CA ASP A 156 -7.99 20.45 0.65
C ASP A 156 -9.14 19.42 0.66
N LEU A 157 -9.49 18.87 -0.52
CA LEU A 157 -10.54 17.85 -0.61
C LEU A 157 -10.18 16.58 0.15
N ASN A 158 -8.92 16.12 0.05
CA ASN A 158 -8.43 14.98 0.82
C ASN A 158 -8.51 15.24 2.34
N LEU A 159 -8.14 16.44 2.79
CA LEU A 159 -8.26 16.81 4.20
C LEU A 159 -9.73 16.76 4.66
N ARG A 160 -10.65 17.35 3.92
CA ARG A 160 -12.08 17.35 4.24
C ARG A 160 -12.72 15.96 4.22
N LEU A 161 -12.30 15.09 3.30
CA LEU A 161 -12.73 13.70 3.25
C LEU A 161 -12.17 12.90 4.44
N SER A 162 -10.91 13.11 4.83
CA SER A 162 -10.33 12.46 6.00
C SER A 162 -11.00 12.91 7.30
N GLU A 163 -11.36 14.20 7.44
CA GLU A 163 -12.15 14.69 8.56
C GLU A 163 -13.55 14.02 8.61
N ALA A 164 -14.22 13.88 7.45
CA ALA A 164 -15.49 13.19 7.35
C ALA A 164 -15.38 11.70 7.69
N ALA A 165 -14.28 11.04 7.27
CA ALA A 165 -13.98 9.65 7.61
C ALA A 165 -13.74 9.48 9.12
N ALA A 166 -12.94 10.36 9.74
CA ALA A 166 -12.73 10.34 11.19
C ALA A 166 -14.03 10.55 11.98
N ALA A 167 -14.91 11.45 11.51
CA ALA A 167 -16.22 11.67 12.10
C ALA A 167 -17.13 10.43 11.97
N TYR A 168 -17.04 9.74 10.83
CA TYR A 168 -17.77 8.48 10.63
C TYR A 168 -17.31 7.41 11.61
N VAL A 169 -16.00 7.19 11.73
CA VAL A 169 -15.41 6.19 12.65
C VAL A 169 -15.86 6.45 14.09
N LYS A 170 -15.85 7.72 14.54
CA LYS A 170 -16.32 8.10 15.88
C LYS A 170 -17.81 7.82 16.09
N ALA A 171 -18.63 7.96 15.06
CA ALA A 171 -20.07 7.73 15.12
C ALA A 171 -20.47 6.26 14.97
N HIS A 172 -19.63 5.45 14.33
CA HIS A 172 -19.88 4.05 13.97
C HIS A 172 -18.69 3.14 14.33
N PRO A 173 -18.25 3.11 15.61
CA PRO A 173 -17.06 2.37 16.01
C PRO A 173 -17.21 0.85 15.91
N ASP A 174 -18.41 0.34 15.73
CA ASP A 174 -18.74 -1.08 15.64
C ASP A 174 -18.96 -1.57 14.19
N GLU A 175 -18.67 -0.72 13.20
CA GLU A 175 -18.82 -1.05 11.79
C GLU A 175 -17.46 -1.37 11.14
N GLU A 176 -17.39 -2.46 10.35
CA GLU A 176 -16.20 -2.83 9.58
C GLU A 176 -15.84 -1.76 8.53
N ALA A 177 -16.85 -1.04 8.00
CA ALA A 177 -16.60 0.11 7.12
C ALA A 177 -15.75 1.21 7.79
N SER A 178 -15.81 1.36 9.12
CA SER A 178 -14.94 2.28 9.86
C SER A 178 -13.48 1.88 9.75
N VAL A 179 -13.16 0.59 9.80
CA VAL A 179 -11.79 0.09 9.62
C VAL A 179 -11.29 0.35 8.20
N VAL A 180 -12.15 0.13 7.19
CA VAL A 180 -11.83 0.43 5.79
C VAL A 180 -11.57 1.92 5.58
N LEU A 181 -12.34 2.79 6.21
CA LEU A 181 -12.12 4.24 6.13
C LEU A 181 -10.81 4.66 6.83
N ILE A 182 -10.44 4.01 7.94
CA ILE A 182 -9.12 4.24 8.57
C ILE A 182 -8.01 3.88 7.58
N GLN A 183 -8.07 2.71 6.96
CA GLN A 183 -7.10 2.29 5.95
C GLN A 183 -7.02 3.27 4.77
N SER A 184 -8.18 3.68 4.24
CA SER A 184 -8.25 4.48 3.01
C SER A 184 -7.75 5.92 3.18
N PHE A 185 -7.88 6.51 4.38
CA PHE A 185 -7.63 7.93 4.59
C PHE A 185 -6.47 8.24 5.53
N PHE A 186 -5.96 7.25 6.28
CA PHE A 186 -4.96 7.51 7.32
C PHE A 186 -3.74 6.57 7.27
N ALA A 187 -3.66 5.65 6.29
CA ALA A 187 -2.51 4.77 6.14
C ALA A 187 -1.30 5.53 5.56
N ASP A 188 -0.76 6.45 6.37
CA ASP A 188 0.46 7.19 6.08
C ASP A 188 1.63 6.52 6.81
N PRO A 189 2.67 6.02 6.09
CA PRO A 189 3.82 5.38 6.71
C PRO A 189 4.72 6.37 7.47
N ASP A 190 4.55 7.67 7.27
CA ASP A 190 5.34 8.70 7.94
C ASP A 190 4.64 9.27 9.19
N ASP A 191 3.31 9.11 9.30
CA ASP A 191 2.56 9.52 10.49
C ASP A 191 1.39 8.56 10.82
N THR A 192 1.61 7.62 11.72
CA THR A 192 0.60 6.64 12.14
C THR A 192 -0.22 7.07 13.35
N ARG A 193 0.03 8.25 13.93
CA ARG A 193 -0.66 8.71 15.15
C ARG A 193 -2.19 8.70 15.00
N LYS A 194 -2.66 9.07 13.80
CA LYS A 194 -4.10 9.11 13.53
C LYS A 194 -4.71 7.72 13.38
N ILE A 195 -3.98 6.77 12.81
CA ILE A 195 -4.39 5.36 12.79
C ILE A 195 -4.58 4.86 14.22
N ASP A 196 -3.59 5.03 15.08
CA ASP A 196 -3.61 4.53 16.45
C ASP A 196 -4.76 5.17 17.27
N GLU A 197 -4.97 6.49 17.11
CA GLU A 197 -6.10 7.20 17.72
C GLU A 197 -7.44 6.57 17.31
N LEU A 198 -7.63 6.34 16.02
CA LEU A 198 -8.91 5.84 15.48
C LEU A 198 -9.13 4.36 15.77
N LEU A 199 -8.07 3.53 15.70
CA LEU A 199 -8.15 2.10 16.09
C LEU A 199 -8.53 1.95 17.55
N ALA A 200 -8.03 2.82 18.44
CA ALA A 200 -8.37 2.80 19.87
C ALA A 200 -9.84 3.12 20.15
N LEU A 201 -10.56 3.76 19.22
CA LEU A 201 -11.99 4.06 19.34
C LEU A 201 -12.89 2.91 18.90
N LEU A 202 -12.36 1.92 18.16
CA LEU A 202 -13.17 0.83 17.62
C LEU A 202 -13.73 -0.07 18.72
N ASP A 203 -14.92 -0.62 18.46
CA ASP A 203 -15.54 -1.62 19.34
C ASP A 203 -14.61 -2.85 19.49
N PRO A 204 -14.41 -3.36 20.71
CA PRO A 204 -13.57 -4.54 20.94
C PRO A 204 -13.94 -5.79 20.12
N ARG A 205 -15.17 -5.89 19.61
CA ARG A 205 -15.61 -6.97 18.72
C ARG A 205 -14.87 -6.98 17.37
N LEU A 206 -14.32 -5.83 16.94
CA LEU A 206 -13.56 -5.72 15.70
C LEU A 206 -12.07 -6.06 15.85
N LYS A 207 -11.57 -6.34 17.06
CA LYS A 207 -10.13 -6.67 17.29
C LYS A 207 -9.62 -7.83 16.46
N ASP A 208 -10.48 -8.83 16.23
CA ASP A 208 -10.13 -10.01 15.43
C ASP A 208 -10.40 -9.81 13.93
N TYR A 209 -10.88 -8.65 13.53
CA TYR A 209 -11.08 -8.33 12.11
C TYR A 209 -9.71 -8.15 11.45
N TYR A 210 -9.49 -8.83 10.32
CA TYR A 210 -8.18 -8.91 9.68
C TYR A 210 -7.56 -7.54 9.38
N LEU A 211 -8.36 -6.57 8.88
CA LEU A 211 -7.88 -5.22 8.58
C LEU A 211 -7.41 -4.46 9.83
N VAL A 212 -7.98 -4.71 11.00
CA VAL A 212 -7.50 -4.11 12.26
C VAL A 212 -6.09 -4.61 12.54
N ARG A 213 -5.87 -5.93 12.47
CA ARG A 213 -4.53 -6.52 12.65
C ARG A 213 -3.51 -6.01 11.63
N GLU A 214 -3.93 -5.86 10.36
CA GLU A 214 -3.06 -5.30 9.33
C GLU A 214 -2.67 -3.85 9.63
N LEU A 215 -3.61 -3.01 10.05
CA LEU A 215 -3.35 -1.62 10.41
C LEU A 215 -2.49 -1.49 11.67
N GLU A 216 -2.69 -2.34 12.68
CA GLU A 216 -1.82 -2.41 13.86
C GLU A 216 -0.38 -2.80 13.47
N GLN A 217 -0.22 -3.78 12.59
CA GLN A 217 1.09 -4.19 12.07
C GLN A 217 1.72 -3.10 11.20
N PHE A 218 0.92 -2.42 10.37
CA PHE A 218 1.38 -1.28 9.58
C PHE A 218 1.92 -0.17 10.48
N SER A 219 1.14 0.23 11.50
CA SER A 219 1.56 1.24 12.47
C SER A 219 2.83 0.81 13.22
N ALA A 220 2.89 -0.42 13.70
CA ALA A 220 4.06 -0.94 14.39
C ALA A 220 5.33 -0.98 13.51
N ARG A 221 5.19 -1.29 12.21
CA ARG A 221 6.32 -1.22 11.26
C ARG A 221 6.76 0.21 11.02
N ALA A 222 5.82 1.14 10.83
CA ALA A 222 6.12 2.54 10.60
C ALA A 222 6.78 3.20 11.82
N GLN A 223 6.34 2.86 13.03
CA GLN A 223 6.91 3.38 14.28
C GLN A 223 8.37 2.93 14.49
N ARG A 224 8.75 1.74 14.03
CA ARG A 224 10.14 1.25 14.14
C ARG A 224 11.13 2.11 13.35
N ILE A 225 10.65 2.80 12.33
CA ILE A 225 11.45 3.68 11.47
C ILE A 225 11.00 5.14 11.58
N ALA A 226 10.32 5.53 12.66
CA ALA A 226 9.93 6.91 12.89
C ALA A 226 11.15 7.83 13.04
N LEU A 227 10.97 9.11 12.83
CA LEU A 227 12.00 10.11 13.18
C LEU A 227 12.34 9.98 14.67
N GLU A 228 13.61 10.13 15.00
CA GLU A 228 14.20 9.95 16.34
C GLU A 228 14.18 8.50 16.88
N ALA A 229 13.62 7.54 16.14
CA ALA A 229 13.73 6.12 16.50
C ALA A 229 15.15 5.59 16.26
N GLU A 230 15.55 4.60 17.04
CA GLU A 230 16.78 3.85 16.78
C GLU A 230 16.63 3.07 15.46
N ALA A 231 17.58 3.27 14.54
CA ALA A 231 17.55 2.64 13.23
C ALA A 231 17.66 1.11 13.38
N PRO A 232 16.82 0.34 12.69
CA PRO A 232 16.90 -1.12 12.72
C PRO A 232 18.29 -1.61 12.28
N ASP A 233 18.90 -2.48 13.11
CA ASP A 233 20.21 -3.05 12.78
C ASP A 233 20.09 -4.09 11.66
N PHE A 234 21.13 -4.18 10.85
CA PHE A 234 21.22 -5.10 9.73
C PHE A 234 22.60 -5.71 9.60
N THR A 235 22.68 -6.84 8.89
CA THR A 235 23.92 -7.43 8.44
C THR A 235 23.76 -7.90 7.00
N VAL A 236 24.49 -7.26 6.08
CA VAL A 236 24.42 -7.50 4.64
C VAL A 236 25.81 -7.61 4.04
N LYS A 237 25.94 -8.14 2.83
CA LYS A 237 27.20 -8.13 2.07
C LYS A 237 27.08 -7.14 0.92
N ASN A 238 28.07 -6.28 0.79
CA ASN A 238 28.13 -5.40 -0.38
C ASN A 238 28.54 -6.17 -1.65
N ILE A 239 28.47 -5.49 -2.80
CA ILE A 239 28.86 -6.07 -4.11
C ILE A 239 30.29 -6.59 -4.19
N TYR A 240 31.16 -6.26 -3.24
CA TYR A 240 32.54 -6.75 -3.12
C TYR A 240 32.69 -7.89 -2.12
N GLY A 241 31.57 -8.37 -1.54
CA GLY A 241 31.54 -9.45 -0.55
C GLY A 241 31.92 -9.05 0.88
N LYS A 242 32.15 -7.75 1.13
CA LYS A 242 32.43 -7.23 2.48
C LYS A 242 31.15 -7.22 3.29
N SER A 243 31.18 -7.78 4.50
CA SER A 243 30.06 -7.71 5.44
C SER A 243 29.95 -6.29 6.01
N LEU A 244 28.75 -5.74 5.99
CA LEU A 244 28.37 -4.43 6.51
C LEU A 244 27.23 -4.59 7.51
N SER A 245 27.30 -3.86 8.60
CA SER A 245 26.24 -3.68 9.58
C SER A 245 26.09 -2.19 9.89
N LEU A 246 25.10 -1.81 10.65
CA LEU A 246 24.95 -0.43 11.11
C LEU A 246 26.22 0.05 11.85
N ASP A 247 26.86 -0.82 12.65
CA ASP A 247 28.15 -0.55 13.32
C ASP A 247 29.32 -0.26 12.38
N SER A 248 29.26 -0.72 11.13
CA SER A 248 30.29 -0.42 10.12
C SER A 248 30.37 1.05 9.77
N PHE A 249 29.34 1.81 10.15
CA PHE A 249 29.18 3.24 9.87
C PHE A 249 29.19 4.10 11.15
N ALA A 250 29.58 3.54 12.28
CA ALA A 250 29.64 4.25 13.57
C ALA A 250 30.52 5.52 13.48
N ASN A 251 30.21 6.52 14.30
CA ASN A 251 30.86 7.82 14.42
C ASN A 251 30.82 8.68 13.14
N ARG A 252 29.77 8.55 12.34
CA ARG A 252 29.47 9.39 11.16
C ARG A 252 28.02 9.24 10.77
N TYR A 253 27.49 10.20 10.03
CA TYR A 253 26.17 10.07 9.44
C TYR A 253 26.15 8.96 8.41
N LEU A 254 25.03 8.23 8.32
CA LEU A 254 24.77 7.23 7.29
C LEU A 254 23.57 7.65 6.46
N LEU A 255 23.77 7.92 5.18
CA LEU A 255 22.70 8.04 4.20
C LEU A 255 22.42 6.65 3.61
N LEU A 256 21.31 6.05 4.02
CA LEU A 256 20.81 4.78 3.50
C LEU A 256 19.80 5.09 2.39
N ALA A 257 20.16 4.78 1.14
CA ALA A 257 19.38 5.13 -0.03
C ALA A 257 18.89 3.86 -0.77
N PHE A 258 17.59 3.77 -1.00
CA PHE A 258 16.93 2.67 -1.71
C PHE A 258 16.60 3.10 -3.14
N THR A 259 16.98 2.27 -4.11
CA THR A 259 16.83 2.52 -5.54
C THR A 259 16.55 1.24 -6.32
N ALA A 260 16.18 1.37 -7.60
CA ALA A 260 16.07 0.24 -8.52
C ALA A 260 16.40 0.67 -9.96
N PRO A 261 16.89 -0.26 -10.82
CA PRO A 261 17.21 0.04 -12.22
C PRO A 261 16.00 0.46 -13.06
N TRP A 262 14.81 -0.01 -12.68
CA TRP A 262 13.53 0.29 -13.34
C TRP A 262 12.80 1.50 -12.76
N CYS A 263 13.38 2.17 -11.77
CA CYS A 263 12.81 3.35 -11.14
C CYS A 263 13.28 4.60 -11.89
N ASP A 264 12.43 5.16 -12.75
CA ASP A 264 12.76 6.37 -13.54
C ASP A 264 13.15 7.55 -12.64
N MET A 265 12.43 7.76 -11.53
CA MET A 265 12.73 8.82 -10.56
C MET A 265 14.07 8.62 -9.84
N CYS A 266 14.55 7.38 -9.72
CA CYS A 266 15.85 7.10 -9.12
C CYS A 266 17.03 7.42 -10.05
N GLN A 267 16.76 7.66 -11.33
CA GLN A 267 17.75 7.93 -12.36
C GLN A 267 17.72 9.37 -12.85
N THR A 268 16.81 10.20 -12.33
CA THR A 268 16.73 11.62 -12.67
C THR A 268 17.85 12.39 -11.98
N GLU A 269 18.20 13.54 -12.55
CA GLU A 269 19.15 14.50 -11.94
C GLU A 269 18.64 14.98 -10.56
N ASP A 270 17.38 14.70 -10.24
CA ASP A 270 16.74 15.08 -8.97
C ASP A 270 17.19 14.24 -7.75
N LEU A 271 17.94 13.14 -7.95
CA LEU A 271 18.56 12.35 -6.87
C LEU A 271 20.03 12.03 -7.19
N SER A 272 20.84 13.08 -7.38
CA SER A 272 22.28 12.94 -7.65
C SER A 272 23.06 12.66 -6.38
N LEU A 273 23.04 11.39 -5.93
CA LEU A 273 23.83 10.94 -4.79
C LEU A 273 25.35 11.08 -5.03
N ASP A 274 25.77 11.16 -6.30
CA ASP A 274 27.16 11.39 -6.70
C ASP A 274 27.65 12.75 -6.22
N GLU A 275 26.85 13.81 -6.39
CA GLU A 275 27.18 15.15 -5.90
C GLU A 275 27.30 15.17 -4.37
N VAL A 276 26.37 14.49 -3.68
CA VAL A 276 26.41 14.34 -2.22
C VAL A 276 27.67 13.61 -1.79
N ALA A 277 28.00 12.49 -2.45
CA ALA A 277 29.20 11.70 -2.12
C ALA A 277 30.51 12.44 -2.38
N MET A 278 30.57 13.29 -3.43
CA MET A 278 31.76 14.10 -3.74
C MET A 278 31.94 15.29 -2.78
N ARG A 279 30.82 15.85 -2.29
CA ARG A 279 30.85 17.04 -1.42
C ARG A 279 31.25 16.72 0.00
N TYR A 280 30.81 15.58 0.54
CA TYR A 280 31.05 15.23 1.94
C TYR A 280 32.08 14.14 2.09
N PRO A 281 33.13 14.33 2.93
CA PRO A 281 34.16 13.32 3.12
C PRO A 281 33.60 12.09 3.86
N ASN A 282 34.18 10.93 3.54
CA ASN A 282 33.74 9.61 3.99
C ASN A 282 33.85 9.37 5.51
N ASP A 283 34.61 10.20 6.21
CA ASP A 283 34.75 10.19 7.67
C ASP A 283 33.59 10.91 8.37
N LYS A 284 32.88 11.79 7.66
CA LYS A 284 31.68 12.48 8.19
C LYS A 284 30.37 11.86 7.70
N LEU A 285 30.28 11.49 6.41
CA LEU A 285 29.10 10.90 5.79
C LEU A 285 29.44 9.60 5.08
N ALA A 286 28.77 8.52 5.44
CA ALA A 286 28.77 7.28 4.67
C ALA A 286 27.50 7.18 3.85
N ILE A 287 27.58 6.62 2.65
CA ILE A 287 26.41 6.28 1.83
C ILE A 287 26.36 4.77 1.66
N LEU A 288 25.21 4.18 1.96
CA LEU A 288 24.86 2.79 1.65
C LEU A 288 23.74 2.80 0.62
N LEU A 289 24.07 2.45 -0.61
CA LEU A 289 23.11 2.31 -1.70
C LEU A 289 22.52 0.89 -1.68
N VAL A 290 21.22 0.78 -1.56
CA VAL A 290 20.47 -0.48 -1.65
C VAL A 290 19.73 -0.50 -2.98
N SER A 291 20.23 -1.32 -3.90
CA SER A 291 19.67 -1.46 -5.26
C SER A 291 18.89 -2.76 -5.40
N LEU A 292 17.66 -2.66 -5.87
CA LEU A 292 16.83 -3.82 -6.26
C LEU A 292 17.27 -4.46 -7.58
N ASP A 293 18.54 -4.33 -7.92
CA ASP A 293 19.13 -5.04 -9.06
C ASP A 293 19.56 -6.44 -8.63
N ASP A 294 19.19 -7.45 -9.40
CA ASP A 294 19.58 -8.85 -9.17
C ASP A 294 20.93 -9.21 -9.79
N GLN A 295 21.57 -8.27 -10.54
CA GLN A 295 22.81 -8.46 -11.26
C GLN A 295 23.99 -7.65 -10.65
N PRO A 296 24.67 -8.15 -9.62
CA PRO A 296 25.77 -7.42 -8.97
C PRO A 296 26.92 -7.05 -9.91
N ALA A 297 27.04 -7.77 -11.04
CA ALA A 297 28.09 -7.50 -12.02
C ALA A 297 27.86 -6.20 -12.79
N SER A 298 26.61 -5.94 -13.23
CA SER A 298 26.22 -4.72 -13.92
C SER A 298 26.36 -3.50 -13.00
N VAL A 299 25.92 -3.64 -11.75
CA VAL A 299 26.04 -2.58 -10.75
C VAL A 299 27.51 -2.27 -10.47
N ARG A 300 28.37 -3.30 -10.33
CA ARG A 300 29.85 -3.09 -10.18
C ARG A 300 30.46 -2.34 -11.36
N GLU A 301 30.04 -2.66 -12.58
CA GLU A 301 30.53 -1.98 -13.78
C GLU A 301 30.09 -0.52 -13.82
N SER A 302 28.85 -0.24 -13.39
CA SER A 302 28.33 1.11 -13.31
C SER A 302 29.10 1.95 -12.30
N VAL A 303 29.17 1.51 -11.03
CA VAL A 303 29.85 2.27 -9.96
C VAL A 303 31.37 2.31 -10.10
N ALA A 304 32.00 1.41 -10.87
CA ALA A 304 33.43 1.43 -11.13
C ALA A 304 33.87 2.59 -12.04
N LYS A 305 32.93 3.22 -12.73
CA LYS A 305 33.19 4.42 -13.57
C LYS A 305 33.32 5.69 -12.73
N ASP A 306 32.80 5.64 -11.49
CA ASP A 306 32.80 6.78 -10.58
C ASP A 306 34.09 6.77 -9.75
N SER A 307 34.57 7.97 -9.40
CA SER A 307 35.70 8.13 -8.47
C SER A 307 35.32 7.91 -7.01
N ILE A 308 34.09 7.44 -6.76
CA ILE A 308 33.44 7.33 -5.44
C ILE A 308 33.55 5.90 -4.93
N ALA A 309 33.95 5.75 -3.67
CA ALA A 309 34.00 4.45 -2.99
C ALA A 309 32.60 4.07 -2.47
N TRP A 310 31.74 3.57 -3.35
CA TRP A 310 30.38 3.19 -3.04
C TRP A 310 30.28 1.94 -2.15
N ASN A 311 29.44 2.00 -1.12
CA ASN A 311 28.92 0.81 -0.47
C ASN A 311 27.58 0.48 -1.13
N VAL A 312 27.52 -0.59 -1.91
CA VAL A 312 26.30 -1.01 -2.60
C VAL A 312 25.91 -2.41 -2.18
N VAL A 313 24.64 -2.60 -1.88
CA VAL A 313 23.98 -3.89 -1.67
C VAL A 313 23.00 -4.11 -2.82
N THR A 314 23.01 -5.31 -3.40
CA THR A 314 22.07 -5.70 -4.46
C THR A 314 21.17 -6.83 -3.99
N ASP A 315 20.13 -7.13 -4.77
CA ASP A 315 19.16 -8.18 -4.40
C ASP A 315 19.59 -9.61 -4.81
N SER A 316 20.84 -9.78 -5.22
CA SER A 316 21.38 -11.08 -5.68
C SER A 316 21.20 -12.26 -4.70
N ALA A 317 20.85 -11.99 -3.45
CA ALA A 317 20.58 -13.01 -2.43
C ALA A 317 19.41 -12.56 -1.51
N GLY A 318 18.49 -11.77 -2.03
CA GLY A 318 17.35 -11.24 -1.27
C GLY A 318 17.73 -10.21 -0.21
N GLN A 319 18.96 -9.67 -0.24
CA GLN A 319 19.44 -8.76 0.81
C GLN A 319 18.84 -7.37 0.70
N ALA A 320 18.63 -6.86 -0.55
CA ALA A 320 17.98 -5.59 -0.76
C ALA A 320 16.51 -5.66 -0.32
N MET A 321 15.79 -6.73 -0.67
CA MET A 321 14.42 -6.97 -0.20
C MET A 321 14.36 -7.08 1.33
N GLN A 322 15.30 -7.75 1.97
CA GLN A 322 15.37 -7.82 3.43
C GLN A 322 15.49 -6.43 4.06
N LEU A 323 16.32 -5.54 3.50
CA LEU A 323 16.43 -4.16 3.98
C LEU A 323 15.17 -3.34 3.70
N ILE A 324 14.52 -3.54 2.55
CA ILE A 324 13.23 -2.92 2.21
C ILE A 324 12.17 -3.27 3.25
N ASP A 325 12.03 -4.53 3.60
CA ASP A 325 11.09 -4.99 4.61
C ASP A 325 11.44 -4.43 6.01
N LEU A 326 12.74 -4.43 6.35
CA LEU A 326 13.22 -3.95 7.63
C LEU A 326 12.97 -2.45 7.84
N TYR A 327 13.21 -1.64 6.80
CA TYR A 327 13.00 -0.20 6.79
C TYR A 327 11.63 0.21 6.24
N ASN A 328 10.71 -0.75 6.06
CA ASN A 328 9.34 -0.53 5.60
C ASN A 328 9.24 0.38 4.36
N VAL A 329 10.13 0.15 3.37
CA VAL A 329 10.17 0.94 2.14
C VAL A 329 9.08 0.45 1.19
N SER A 330 8.09 1.29 0.91
CA SER A 330 6.96 0.98 0.02
C SER A 330 7.02 1.70 -1.34
N VAL A 331 7.85 2.74 -1.44
CA VAL A 331 8.02 3.57 -2.64
C VAL A 331 9.50 3.84 -2.86
N LEU A 332 9.94 3.91 -4.12
CA LEU A 332 11.29 4.26 -4.52
C LEU A 332 11.29 5.57 -5.33
N PRO A 333 12.33 6.40 -5.23
CA PRO A 333 13.44 6.29 -4.28
C PRO A 333 13.02 6.55 -2.84
N ARG A 334 13.79 6.05 -1.87
CA ARG A 334 13.61 6.39 -0.46
C ARG A 334 14.96 6.48 0.24
N CYS A 335 15.16 7.55 1.00
CA CYS A 335 16.40 7.78 1.74
C CYS A 335 16.11 7.95 3.23
N PHE A 336 17.03 7.44 4.05
CA PHE A 336 17.07 7.63 5.49
C PHE A 336 18.42 8.22 5.86
N LEU A 337 18.43 9.32 6.61
CA LEU A 337 19.64 9.83 7.23
C LEU A 337 19.66 9.37 8.69
N ILE A 338 20.73 8.69 9.06
CA ILE A 338 20.92 8.11 10.38
C ILE A 338 22.11 8.83 11.02
N ASP A 339 21.97 9.28 12.26
CA ASP A 339 22.99 9.99 13.00
C ASP A 339 24.04 9.06 13.64
N GLU A 340 25.03 9.65 14.29
CA GLU A 340 26.13 8.95 14.96
C GLU A 340 25.66 8.09 16.15
N GLU A 341 24.51 8.44 16.75
CA GLU A 341 23.83 7.68 17.81
C GLU A 341 22.87 6.62 17.25
N LYS A 342 22.89 6.38 15.93
CA LYS A 342 22.05 5.43 15.20
C LYS A 342 20.56 5.77 15.23
N ARG A 343 20.17 7.05 15.32
CA ARG A 343 18.79 7.48 15.22
C ARG A 343 18.47 7.95 13.80
N ILE A 344 17.26 7.67 13.36
CA ILE A 344 16.74 8.14 12.07
C ILE A 344 16.37 9.63 12.22
N ILE A 345 17.13 10.52 11.61
CA ILE A 345 16.91 11.97 11.71
C ILE A 345 16.24 12.58 10.47
N MET A 346 16.17 11.82 9.37
CA MET A 346 15.46 12.25 8.16
C MET A 346 14.96 11.01 7.39
N LYS A 347 13.78 11.17 6.77
CA LYS A 347 13.22 10.23 5.80
C LYS A 347 12.69 11.03 4.62
N THR A 348 13.23 10.82 3.43
CA THR A 348 12.84 11.62 2.25
C THR A 348 13.09 10.87 0.95
N ASP A 349 12.47 11.31 -0.12
CA ASP A 349 12.76 10.98 -1.52
C ASP A 349 13.29 12.19 -2.30
N ASN A 350 13.51 13.32 -1.60
CA ASN A 350 13.85 14.61 -2.18
C ASN A 350 15.32 14.98 -1.92
N GLU A 351 16.11 15.12 -2.98
CA GLU A 351 17.53 15.49 -2.92
C GLU A 351 17.77 16.86 -2.30
N VAL A 352 16.90 17.83 -2.57
CA VAL A 352 17.05 19.19 -2.01
C VAL A 352 16.99 19.14 -0.48
N GLU A 353 16.09 18.34 0.07
CA GLU A 353 15.98 18.13 1.52
C GLU A 353 17.23 17.43 2.07
N ILE A 354 17.76 16.42 1.35
CA ILE A 354 19.01 15.74 1.72
C ILE A 354 20.14 16.76 1.80
N ARG A 355 20.36 17.57 0.77
CA ARG A 355 21.42 18.57 0.72
C ARG A 355 21.28 19.60 1.83
N GLN A 356 20.11 20.21 1.98
CA GLN A 356 19.87 21.20 3.04
C GLN A 356 20.09 20.66 4.45
N THR A 357 19.69 19.42 4.68
CA THR A 357 19.90 18.76 5.97
C THR A 357 21.38 18.48 6.23
N LEU A 358 22.11 17.96 5.25
CA LEU A 358 23.53 17.68 5.36
C LEU A 358 24.36 18.96 5.49
N GLU A 359 24.02 20.03 4.76
CA GLU A 359 24.66 21.36 4.91
C GLU A 359 24.56 21.83 6.36
N LYS A 360 23.37 21.79 6.93
CA LYS A 360 23.12 22.22 8.32
C LYS A 360 23.83 21.35 9.36
N LEU A 361 24.00 20.04 9.11
CA LEU A 361 24.57 19.11 10.10
C LEU A 361 26.09 18.97 10.01
N ILE A 362 26.68 19.17 8.84
CA ILE A 362 28.09 18.86 8.60
C ILE A 362 28.95 20.10 8.34
N GLU A 363 28.34 21.18 7.81
CA GLU A 363 29.09 22.41 7.45
C GLU A 363 28.97 23.51 8.52
N ASP A 364 27.95 23.49 9.42
CA ASP A 364 27.84 24.34 10.60
C ASP A 364 28.68 23.75 11.78
#